data_7341748aa59a482a41373379c57d725f
#
_entry.id   7341748aa59a482a41373379c57d725f
#
_cell.length_a   1.000
_cell.length_b   1.000
_cell.length_c   1.000
_cell.angle_alpha   90.00
_cell.angle_beta   90.00
_cell.angle_gamma   90.00
#
_symmetry.space_group_name_H-M   'P 1'
#
loop_
_entity.id
_entity.type
_entity.pdbx_description
1 polymer ?
#
loop_
_entity_poly.entity_id
_entity_poly.type
_entity_poly.pdbx_seq_one_letter_code
_entity_poly.pdbx_strand_id
1 'polypeptide(L)'
;MKTVSKYFVYMMILVTFFIVVSGCSINQSFSDKQNTNKTIRVVAVGDNLIHPVVYKDAQITGNSFDFKPMYQPVKKDIQNADISFVNQESPLGGDDRPYSGFKNFNTPSSIAQDLVDTGFNFVNGANNHALDQGEQGVRNHIHTWNKFKDQVLFTGVYESEQAHRQIPIKTIKGVKVALLSYTFGTNDYQPTHDYTVDTFDENKIKQDVKKAKQQSDVVLVSAHWGNEGKHQPNATQKKYAQIFADAGVDVVLDTHPHVIQPVKWVDGREGNRTLVAYSLGNFLNGQSTGNESNDLLGRIDFKISKKDKQFQVQDVKWRSMVNYYELTQHQNQFLKSNFKVMMLDDYNDKDATHHGRNQMDSSSMSPAHLRDITRSVIDKQYLDNRSL
;
A
#
# COMPACT_ATOMS: atom_id res chain seq x y z
N MET A 1 -57.90 -64.77 -0.62
CA MET A 1 -56.99 -63.83 0.08
C MET A 1 -55.47 -63.89 -0.27
N LYS A 2 -55.05 -64.64 -1.28
CA LYS A 2 -53.61 -64.73 -1.64
C LYS A 2 -53.21 -63.95 -2.94
N THR A 3 -54.18 -63.38 -3.63
CA THR A 3 -53.93 -62.70 -4.93
C THR A 3 -53.75 -61.19 -4.81
N VAL A 4 -54.26 -60.57 -3.75
CA VAL A 4 -54.19 -59.10 -3.55
C VAL A 4 -52.80 -58.69 -3.06
N SER A 5 -52.06 -59.57 -2.39
CA SER A 5 -50.70 -59.29 -1.84
C SER A 5 -49.63 -59.17 -2.95
N LYS A 6 -49.79 -59.83 -4.08
CA LYS A 6 -48.76 -59.80 -5.16
C LYS A 6 -48.77 -58.46 -5.95
N TYR A 7 -49.94 -57.90 -6.15
CA TYR A 7 -50.05 -56.62 -6.87
C TYR A 7 -49.59 -55.41 -6.04
N PHE A 8 -49.71 -55.50 -4.74
CA PHE A 8 -49.23 -54.41 -3.85
C PHE A 8 -47.69 -54.37 -3.79
N VAL A 9 -47.03 -55.52 -3.84
CA VAL A 9 -45.57 -55.59 -3.86
C VAL A 9 -45.00 -55.08 -5.21
N TYR A 10 -45.65 -55.41 -6.35
CA TYR A 10 -45.23 -54.92 -7.67
C TYR A 10 -45.44 -53.40 -7.83
N MET A 11 -46.51 -52.84 -7.23
CA MET A 11 -46.80 -51.42 -7.24
C MET A 11 -45.76 -50.62 -6.41
N MET A 12 -45.33 -51.21 -5.27
CA MET A 12 -44.25 -50.60 -4.43
C MET A 12 -42.89 -50.64 -5.13
N ILE A 13 -42.57 -51.70 -5.89
CA ILE A 13 -41.31 -51.82 -6.66
C ILE A 13 -41.32 -50.88 -7.85
N LEU A 14 -42.44 -50.63 -8.52
CA LEU A 14 -42.57 -49.68 -9.61
C LEU A 14 -42.45 -48.23 -9.15
N VAL A 15 -42.96 -47.87 -7.97
CA VAL A 15 -42.86 -46.52 -7.42
C VAL A 15 -41.43 -46.24 -6.90
N THR A 16 -40.73 -47.22 -6.36
CA THR A 16 -39.30 -47.09 -5.97
C THR A 16 -38.38 -47.02 -7.16
N PHE A 17 -38.68 -47.65 -8.28
CA PHE A 17 -37.87 -47.57 -9.51
C PHE A 17 -38.03 -46.20 -10.21
N PHE A 18 -39.22 -45.56 -10.13
CA PHE A 18 -39.44 -44.20 -10.67
C PHE A 18 -38.79 -43.10 -9.84
N ILE A 19 -38.62 -43.27 -8.52
CA ILE A 19 -37.94 -42.33 -7.64
C ILE A 19 -36.42 -42.37 -7.84
N VAL A 20 -35.85 -43.54 -8.16
CA VAL A 20 -34.39 -43.69 -8.40
C VAL A 20 -33.95 -43.15 -9.78
N VAL A 21 -34.84 -43.16 -10.79
CA VAL A 21 -34.51 -42.61 -12.14
C VAL A 21 -34.71 -41.08 -12.22
N SER A 22 -35.58 -40.51 -11.36
CA SER A 22 -35.74 -39.05 -11.26
C SER A 22 -34.67 -38.35 -10.43
N GLY A 23 -33.85 -39.12 -9.65
CA GLY A 23 -32.78 -38.58 -8.80
C GLY A 23 -31.44 -38.36 -9.52
N CYS A 24 -31.25 -38.89 -10.72
CA CYS A 24 -29.97 -38.80 -11.45
C CYS A 24 -29.90 -37.66 -12.47
N SER A 25 -30.95 -36.85 -12.65
CA SER A 25 -30.96 -35.77 -13.67
C SER A 25 -30.89 -34.37 -13.07
N ILE A 26 -30.77 -34.20 -11.75
CA ILE A 26 -30.76 -32.87 -11.11
C ILE A 26 -29.37 -32.47 -10.61
N ASN A 27 -28.37 -33.33 -10.67
CA ASN A 27 -27.02 -33.03 -10.16
C ASN A 27 -25.99 -32.61 -11.21
N GLN A 28 -26.38 -32.18 -12.40
CA GLN A 28 -25.45 -31.73 -13.44
C GLN A 28 -25.59 -30.28 -13.89
N SER A 29 -26.36 -29.43 -13.18
CA SER A 29 -26.50 -28.02 -13.59
C SER A 29 -26.21 -26.99 -12.50
N PHE A 30 -25.56 -27.37 -11.37
CA PHE A 30 -25.22 -26.40 -10.31
C PHE A 30 -23.73 -26.19 -10.06
N SER A 31 -22.83 -26.66 -10.92
CA SER A 31 -21.38 -26.45 -10.76
C SER A 31 -20.73 -25.42 -11.72
N ASP A 32 -21.49 -24.76 -12.60
CA ASP A 32 -20.88 -23.86 -13.61
C ASP A 32 -21.48 -22.44 -13.66
N LYS A 33 -21.83 -21.85 -12.50
CA LYS A 33 -22.16 -20.41 -12.45
C LYS A 33 -21.62 -19.72 -11.20
N GLN A 34 -20.32 -19.85 -10.93
CA GLN A 34 -19.57 -18.90 -10.11
C GLN A 34 -18.21 -18.61 -10.71
N ASN A 35 -18.15 -18.34 -11.99
CA ASN A 35 -17.05 -17.60 -12.57
C ASN A 35 -17.39 -16.10 -12.44
N THR A 36 -17.65 -15.62 -11.22
CA THR A 36 -17.67 -14.20 -10.94
C THR A 36 -16.23 -13.74 -11.15
N ASN A 37 -16.01 -12.91 -12.15
CA ASN A 37 -14.74 -12.24 -12.42
C ASN A 37 -14.22 -11.66 -11.10
N LYS A 38 -13.29 -12.38 -10.44
CA LYS A 38 -12.67 -11.95 -9.18
C LYS A 38 -11.77 -10.76 -9.51
N THR A 39 -12.34 -9.58 -9.42
CA THR A 39 -11.60 -8.32 -9.63
C THR A 39 -11.29 -7.71 -8.28
N ILE A 40 -10.01 -7.48 -8.03
CA ILE A 40 -9.49 -6.76 -6.87
C ILE A 40 -9.14 -5.34 -7.31
N ARG A 41 -9.68 -4.36 -6.63
CA ARG A 41 -9.31 -2.95 -6.78
C ARG A 41 -8.19 -2.64 -5.80
N VAL A 42 -7.10 -2.07 -6.31
CA VAL A 42 -5.93 -1.69 -5.53
C VAL A 42 -5.74 -0.19 -5.59
N VAL A 43 -5.48 0.39 -4.44
CA VAL A 43 -5.02 1.76 -4.26
C VAL A 43 -3.69 1.70 -3.52
N ALA A 44 -2.67 2.41 -3.99
CA ALA A 44 -1.41 2.54 -3.27
C ALA A 44 -0.98 4.00 -3.20
N VAL A 45 -0.48 4.39 -2.03
CA VAL A 45 0.06 5.72 -1.74
C VAL A 45 1.49 5.62 -1.20
N GLY A 46 2.16 6.75 -1.06
CA GLY A 46 3.57 6.84 -0.71
C GLY A 46 3.89 6.83 0.78
N ASP A 47 4.85 7.68 1.17
CA ASP A 47 5.47 7.72 2.49
C ASP A 47 4.59 8.44 3.53
N ASN A 48 4.14 7.71 4.54
CA ASN A 48 3.54 8.27 5.75
C ASN A 48 4.70 8.59 6.72
N LEU A 49 5.26 9.80 6.56
CA LEU A 49 6.47 10.26 7.25
C LEU A 49 6.13 11.35 8.27
N ILE A 50 5.91 10.94 9.51
CA ILE A 50 5.32 11.77 10.55
C ILE A 50 6.38 12.59 11.30
N HIS A 51 6.60 13.80 10.83
CA HIS A 51 7.46 14.77 11.49
C HIS A 51 6.81 15.35 12.76
N PRO A 52 7.60 15.96 13.67
CA PRO A 52 7.06 16.56 14.90
C PRO A 52 5.92 17.54 14.70
N VAL A 53 5.95 18.33 13.63
CA VAL A 53 4.88 19.29 13.33
C VAL A 53 3.54 18.59 13.00
N VAL A 54 3.58 17.39 12.42
CA VAL A 54 2.38 16.61 12.09
C VAL A 54 1.76 16.01 13.34
N TYR A 55 2.54 15.30 14.19
CA TYR A 55 1.93 14.74 15.40
C TYR A 55 1.55 15.80 16.44
N LYS A 56 2.20 16.97 16.45
CA LYS A 56 1.78 18.10 17.27
C LYS A 56 0.46 18.69 16.80
N ASP A 57 0.21 18.74 15.50
CA ASP A 57 -1.09 19.15 14.93
C ASP A 57 -2.20 18.13 15.21
N ALA A 58 -1.85 16.83 15.27
CA ALA A 58 -2.77 15.76 15.65
C ALA A 58 -3.03 15.67 17.17
N GLN A 59 -2.25 16.37 18.01
CA GLN A 59 -2.33 16.28 19.46
C GLN A 59 -3.63 16.90 20.00
N ILE A 60 -4.42 16.11 20.73
CA ILE A 60 -5.64 16.59 21.39
C ILE A 60 -5.32 17.08 22.79
N THR A 61 -4.75 16.20 23.63
CA THR A 61 -4.36 16.53 25.02
C THR A 61 -3.35 15.49 25.52
N GLY A 62 -2.35 15.94 26.29
CA GLY A 62 -1.30 15.03 26.80
C GLY A 62 -0.66 14.21 25.70
N ASN A 63 -0.68 12.89 25.84
CA ASN A 63 -0.20 11.92 24.84
C ASN A 63 -1.33 11.31 23.99
N SER A 64 -2.45 12.02 23.85
CA SER A 64 -3.56 11.60 23.00
C SER A 64 -3.50 12.33 21.66
N PHE A 65 -3.62 11.58 20.55
CA PHE A 65 -3.50 12.09 19.19
C PHE A 65 -4.66 11.57 18.34
N ASP A 66 -5.11 12.38 17.37
CA ASP A 66 -6.11 12.02 16.35
C ASP A 66 -5.64 12.48 14.97
N PHE A 67 -5.17 11.55 14.16
CA PHE A 67 -4.73 11.81 12.78
C PHE A 67 -5.87 11.69 11.76
N LYS A 68 -7.07 11.24 12.17
CA LYS A 68 -8.21 11.03 11.26
C LYS A 68 -8.60 12.27 10.46
N PRO A 69 -8.60 13.49 11.01
CA PRO A 69 -8.91 14.68 10.24
C PRO A 69 -7.97 14.90 9.05
N MET A 70 -6.70 14.49 9.17
CA MET A 70 -5.70 14.65 8.12
C MET A 70 -5.96 13.73 6.92
N TYR A 71 -6.54 12.54 7.14
CA TYR A 71 -6.86 11.55 6.13
C TYR A 71 -8.32 11.63 5.64
N GLN A 72 -9.16 12.39 6.33
CA GLN A 72 -10.59 12.44 6.05
C GLN A 72 -10.95 12.78 4.60
N PRO A 73 -10.25 13.72 3.89
CA PRO A 73 -10.61 14.04 2.51
C PRO A 73 -10.43 12.87 1.54
N VAL A 74 -9.48 11.96 1.78
CA VAL A 74 -9.19 10.80 0.91
C VAL A 74 -9.77 9.49 1.42
N LYS A 75 -10.34 9.47 2.62
CA LYS A 75 -10.82 8.25 3.29
C LYS A 75 -11.77 7.42 2.43
N LYS A 76 -12.76 8.06 1.81
CA LYS A 76 -13.76 7.36 0.98
C LYS A 76 -13.10 6.64 -0.21
N ASP A 77 -12.13 7.28 -0.83
CA ASP A 77 -11.41 6.70 -1.98
C ASP A 77 -10.56 5.51 -1.55
N ILE A 78 -9.87 5.61 -0.39
CA ILE A 78 -9.08 4.50 0.17
C ILE A 78 -10.00 3.32 0.54
N GLN A 79 -11.12 3.57 1.22
CA GLN A 79 -12.08 2.53 1.64
C GLN A 79 -12.79 1.84 0.45
N ASN A 80 -12.86 2.48 -0.71
CA ASN A 80 -13.44 1.88 -1.91
C ASN A 80 -12.55 0.82 -2.57
N ALA A 81 -11.30 0.69 -2.16
CA ALA A 81 -10.38 -0.35 -2.64
C ALA A 81 -10.52 -1.65 -1.83
N ASP A 82 -10.11 -2.74 -2.42
CA ASP A 82 -10.02 -4.05 -1.77
C ASP A 82 -8.65 -4.23 -1.12
N ILE A 83 -7.63 -3.63 -1.73
CA ILE A 83 -6.26 -3.49 -1.20
C ILE A 83 -5.93 -2.00 -1.17
N SER A 84 -5.54 -1.50 -0.02
CA SER A 84 -5.05 -0.14 0.19
C SER A 84 -3.68 -0.20 0.85
N PHE A 85 -2.65 0.21 0.09
CA PHE A 85 -1.25 0.15 0.49
C PHE A 85 -0.71 1.50 0.93
N VAL A 86 0.12 1.50 1.98
CA VAL A 86 0.91 2.66 2.45
C VAL A 86 2.27 2.21 2.98
N ASN A 87 3.31 3.03 2.77
CA ASN A 87 4.57 2.89 3.49
C ASN A 87 4.52 3.68 4.80
N GLN A 88 4.54 3.00 5.94
CA GLN A 88 4.73 3.65 7.25
C GLN A 88 6.21 3.89 7.46
N GLU A 89 6.70 5.05 7.01
CA GLU A 89 8.13 5.32 6.98
C GLU A 89 8.69 5.68 8.35
N SER A 90 8.00 6.51 9.11
CA SER A 90 8.41 6.80 10.50
C SER A 90 7.93 5.71 11.46
N PRO A 91 8.84 5.01 12.16
CA PRO A 91 8.47 3.85 12.96
C PRO A 91 7.59 4.21 14.17
N LEU A 92 6.72 3.25 14.57
CA LEU A 92 5.95 3.27 15.80
C LEU A 92 6.79 2.62 16.90
N GLY A 93 7.86 3.32 17.31
CA GLY A 93 8.94 2.76 18.14
C GLY A 93 8.56 2.55 19.61
N GLY A 94 7.39 3.02 20.02
CA GLY A 94 6.82 2.85 21.36
C GLY A 94 6.41 4.16 22.01
N ASP A 95 5.27 4.13 22.73
CA ASP A 95 4.72 5.29 23.45
C ASP A 95 5.35 5.45 24.85
N ASP A 96 6.21 4.50 25.25
CA ASP A 96 6.99 4.49 26.48
C ASP A 96 8.29 5.31 26.39
N ARG A 97 8.55 5.90 25.24
CA ARG A 97 9.73 6.72 24.93
C ARG A 97 9.31 8.02 24.25
N PRO A 98 10.21 9.05 24.25
CA PRO A 98 9.89 10.32 23.61
C PRO A 98 9.54 10.18 22.13
N TYR A 99 8.48 10.85 21.68
CA TYR A 99 8.23 11.04 20.26
C TYR A 99 9.27 11.98 19.67
N SER A 100 9.72 11.70 18.46
CA SER A 100 10.85 12.39 17.83
C SER A 100 10.72 12.46 16.31
N GLY A 101 11.50 13.34 15.70
CA GLY A 101 11.59 13.51 14.25
C GLY A 101 12.96 13.12 13.70
N PHE A 102 13.29 13.68 12.54
CA PHE A 102 14.56 13.43 11.88
C PHE A 102 15.75 13.76 12.82
N LYS A 103 16.74 12.91 12.98
CA LYS A 103 17.00 11.65 12.23
C LYS A 103 16.40 10.39 12.87
N ASN A 104 15.91 10.43 14.07
CA ASN A 104 15.51 9.25 14.86
C ASN A 104 14.00 9.31 15.13
N PHE A 105 13.21 9.07 14.09
CA PHE A 105 11.76 9.13 14.22
C PHE A 105 11.21 8.16 15.26
N ASN A 106 10.26 8.65 16.03
CA ASN A 106 9.36 7.86 16.87
C ASN A 106 7.97 8.50 16.81
N THR A 107 7.02 7.80 16.20
CA THR A 107 5.67 8.29 15.94
C THR A 107 4.68 7.74 16.96
N PRO A 108 3.69 8.52 17.44
CA PRO A 108 2.62 8.02 18.29
C PRO A 108 1.92 6.80 17.69
N SER A 109 1.81 5.71 18.47
CA SER A 109 1.30 4.44 17.97
C SER A 109 -0.19 4.48 17.59
N SER A 110 -0.95 5.46 18.08
CA SER A 110 -2.38 5.67 17.75
C SER A 110 -2.63 5.86 16.25
N ILE A 111 -1.63 6.34 15.49
CA ILE A 111 -1.74 6.50 14.04
C ILE A 111 -2.07 5.18 13.31
N ALA A 112 -1.66 4.03 13.88
CA ALA A 112 -1.98 2.73 13.28
C ALA A 112 -3.49 2.49 13.24
N GLN A 113 -4.21 2.79 14.33
CA GLN A 113 -5.68 2.73 14.34
C GLN A 113 -6.29 3.69 13.32
N ASP A 114 -5.76 4.92 13.22
CA ASP A 114 -6.29 5.95 12.32
C ASP A 114 -6.08 5.59 10.84
N LEU A 115 -4.96 4.92 10.51
CA LEU A 115 -4.72 4.37 9.17
C LEU A 115 -5.66 3.19 8.86
N VAL A 116 -5.89 2.30 9.83
CA VAL A 116 -6.87 1.20 9.70
C VAL A 116 -8.28 1.76 9.49
N ASP A 117 -8.69 2.74 10.30
CA ASP A 117 -9.98 3.42 10.18
C ASP A 117 -10.14 4.18 8.86
N THR A 118 -9.02 4.62 8.26
CA THR A 118 -8.98 5.23 6.93
C THR A 118 -9.17 4.18 5.83
N GLY A 119 -8.83 2.91 6.09
CA GLY A 119 -9.05 1.79 5.17
C GLY A 119 -7.77 1.11 4.69
N PHE A 120 -6.59 1.49 5.19
CA PHE A 120 -5.34 0.83 4.84
C PHE A 120 -5.28 -0.58 5.41
N ASN A 121 -4.94 -1.54 4.55
CA ASN A 121 -4.89 -2.95 4.91
C ASN A 121 -3.64 -3.70 4.40
N PHE A 122 -2.73 -3.00 3.71
CA PHE A 122 -1.38 -3.44 3.34
C PHE A 122 -0.40 -2.35 3.74
N VAL A 123 0.50 -2.66 4.68
CA VAL A 123 1.42 -1.68 5.27
C VAL A 123 2.84 -2.20 5.20
N ASN A 124 3.73 -1.37 4.64
CA ASN A 124 5.16 -1.62 4.62
C ASN A 124 5.87 -0.95 5.80
N GLY A 125 6.83 -1.66 6.41
CA GLY A 125 7.73 -1.14 7.43
C GLY A 125 9.22 -1.22 7.04
N ALA A 126 9.55 -1.76 5.85
CA ALA A 126 10.93 -1.81 5.36
C ALA A 126 11.28 -0.51 4.66
N ASN A 127 12.01 0.35 5.36
CA ASN A 127 12.49 1.64 4.86
C ASN A 127 13.76 2.06 5.59
N ASN A 128 14.34 3.20 5.20
CA ASN A 128 15.58 3.69 5.79
C ASN A 128 15.44 4.12 7.27
N HIS A 129 14.23 4.36 7.76
CA HIS A 129 13.93 4.72 9.16
C HIS A 129 13.51 3.52 10.02
N ALA A 130 13.48 2.31 9.48
CA ALA A 130 13.03 1.11 10.18
C ALA A 130 13.75 0.87 11.52
N LEU A 131 15.03 1.27 11.62
CA LEU A 131 15.87 1.09 12.81
C LEU A 131 16.10 2.36 13.64
N ASP A 132 15.38 3.45 13.40
CA ASP A 132 15.56 4.71 14.13
C ASP A 132 15.41 4.57 15.65
N GLN A 133 14.63 3.61 16.10
CA GLN A 133 14.43 3.29 17.52
C GLN A 133 15.09 1.96 17.93
N GLY A 134 16.06 1.48 17.12
CA GLY A 134 16.76 0.22 17.32
C GLY A 134 15.83 -0.99 17.23
N GLU A 135 16.33 -2.18 17.53
CA GLU A 135 15.54 -3.42 17.42
C GLU A 135 14.37 -3.48 18.40
N GLN A 136 14.45 -2.81 19.55
CA GLN A 136 13.29 -2.70 20.43
C GLN A 136 12.19 -1.86 19.78
N GLY A 137 12.55 -0.80 19.07
CA GLY A 137 11.57 -0.02 18.27
C GLY A 137 10.94 -0.86 17.16
N VAL A 138 11.72 -1.72 16.49
CA VAL A 138 11.18 -2.68 15.51
C VAL A 138 10.15 -3.61 16.16
N ARG A 139 10.47 -4.20 17.32
CA ARG A 139 9.51 -5.04 18.06
C ARG A 139 8.23 -4.27 18.43
N ASN A 140 8.37 -3.05 18.94
CA ASN A 140 7.20 -2.21 19.27
C ASN A 140 6.35 -1.88 18.04
N HIS A 141 6.99 -1.60 16.91
CA HIS A 141 6.33 -1.37 15.63
C HIS A 141 5.52 -2.60 15.19
N ILE A 142 6.15 -3.79 15.18
CA ILE A 142 5.48 -5.06 14.86
C ILE A 142 4.32 -5.33 15.84
N HIS A 143 4.53 -5.17 17.13
CA HIS A 143 3.48 -5.41 18.14
C HIS A 143 2.30 -4.45 18.00
N THR A 144 2.56 -3.21 17.58
CA THR A 144 1.48 -2.25 17.29
C THR A 144 0.61 -2.73 16.12
N TRP A 145 1.23 -3.11 15.00
CA TRP A 145 0.48 -3.61 13.84
C TRP A 145 -0.18 -4.98 14.09
N ASN A 146 0.41 -5.82 14.93
CA ASN A 146 -0.17 -7.13 15.30
C ASN A 146 -1.53 -7.02 16.03
N LYS A 147 -1.87 -5.87 16.61
CA LYS A 147 -3.22 -5.60 17.14
C LYS A 147 -4.27 -5.62 16.03
N PHE A 148 -3.88 -5.40 14.79
CA PHE A 148 -4.73 -5.31 13.60
C PHE A 148 -4.49 -6.45 12.60
N LYS A 149 -3.81 -7.53 12.98
CA LYS A 149 -3.39 -8.63 12.08
C LYS A 149 -4.52 -9.25 11.24
N ASP A 150 -5.75 -9.23 11.75
CA ASP A 150 -6.91 -9.75 11.00
C ASP A 150 -7.36 -8.78 9.89
N GLN A 151 -7.09 -7.49 10.04
CA GLN A 151 -7.45 -6.43 9.11
C GLN A 151 -6.28 -6.03 8.20
N VAL A 152 -5.06 -6.01 8.72
CA VAL A 152 -3.86 -5.49 8.05
C VAL A 152 -2.85 -6.61 7.79
N LEU A 153 -2.27 -6.63 6.61
CA LEU A 153 -1.00 -7.30 6.32
C LEU A 153 0.12 -6.28 6.52
N PHE A 154 0.84 -6.39 7.63
CA PHE A 154 2.05 -5.62 7.91
C PHE A 154 3.28 -6.47 7.66
N THR A 155 4.31 -5.92 6.99
CA THR A 155 5.54 -6.64 6.66
C THR A 155 6.72 -5.70 6.44
N GLY A 156 7.90 -6.27 6.23
CA GLY A 156 9.14 -5.56 5.90
C GLY A 156 10.12 -5.48 7.05
N VAL A 157 9.66 -5.70 8.29
CA VAL A 157 10.50 -5.84 9.49
C VAL A 157 10.07 -7.06 10.28
N TYR A 158 11.03 -7.72 10.94
CA TYR A 158 10.80 -9.01 11.58
C TYR A 158 11.49 -9.09 12.95
N GLU A 159 10.84 -9.75 13.92
CA GLU A 159 11.36 -9.93 15.27
C GLU A 159 12.08 -11.27 15.46
N SER A 160 12.03 -12.17 14.48
CA SER A 160 12.69 -13.46 14.52
C SER A 160 12.97 -14.02 13.13
N GLU A 161 13.96 -14.89 13.02
CA GLU A 161 14.26 -15.62 11.79
C GLU A 161 13.08 -16.48 11.30
N GLN A 162 12.31 -17.04 12.23
CA GLN A 162 11.12 -17.82 11.89
C GLN A 162 10.06 -16.94 11.21
N ALA A 163 9.80 -15.76 11.73
CA ALA A 163 8.86 -14.80 11.12
C ALA A 163 9.35 -14.34 9.74
N HIS A 164 10.64 -14.03 9.63
CA HIS A 164 11.28 -13.60 8.38
C HIS A 164 11.21 -14.66 7.24
N ARG A 165 11.26 -15.94 7.58
CA ARG A 165 11.15 -17.04 6.59
C ARG A 165 9.74 -17.24 6.03
N GLN A 166 8.72 -16.65 6.63
CA GLN A 166 7.33 -16.73 6.15
C GLN A 166 7.09 -15.72 5.03
N ILE A 167 6.40 -16.15 3.99
CA ILE A 167 5.91 -15.21 2.96
C ILE A 167 4.64 -14.53 3.49
N PRO A 168 4.63 -13.18 3.61
CA PRO A 168 3.44 -12.45 4.04
C PRO A 168 2.34 -12.53 2.97
N ILE A 169 1.23 -13.20 3.27
CA ILE A 169 0.11 -13.42 2.32
C ILE A 169 -1.20 -13.06 2.99
N LYS A 170 -2.03 -12.31 2.28
CA LYS A 170 -3.43 -12.05 2.65
C LYS A 170 -4.37 -12.50 1.54
N THR A 171 -5.48 -13.14 1.92
CA THR A 171 -6.50 -13.56 0.96
C THR A 171 -7.55 -12.46 0.81
N ILE A 172 -7.69 -11.91 -0.38
CA ILE A 172 -8.64 -10.85 -0.74
C ILE A 172 -9.61 -11.41 -1.79
N LYS A 173 -10.90 -11.48 -1.46
CA LYS A 173 -11.93 -12.06 -2.37
C LYS A 173 -11.56 -13.45 -2.91
N GLY A 174 -10.86 -14.24 -2.08
CA GLY A 174 -10.41 -15.59 -2.45
C GLY A 174 -9.20 -15.62 -3.42
N VAL A 175 -8.47 -14.53 -3.56
CA VAL A 175 -7.18 -14.42 -4.25
C VAL A 175 -6.08 -14.24 -3.20
N LYS A 176 -5.06 -15.06 -3.24
CA LYS A 176 -3.90 -14.97 -2.34
C LYS A 176 -2.93 -13.93 -2.88
N VAL A 177 -2.71 -12.86 -2.14
CA VAL A 177 -1.81 -11.77 -2.50
C VAL A 177 -0.64 -11.75 -1.53
N ALA A 178 0.58 -11.92 -2.03
CA ALA A 178 1.82 -11.77 -1.27
C ALA A 178 2.30 -10.31 -1.35
N LEU A 179 2.89 -9.81 -0.25
CA LEU A 179 3.61 -8.54 -0.22
C LEU A 179 5.04 -8.80 0.28
N LEU A 180 6.03 -8.66 -0.59
CA LEU A 180 7.45 -8.66 -0.23
C LEU A 180 7.92 -7.22 -0.08
N SER A 181 8.91 -6.98 0.78
CA SER A 181 9.36 -5.62 1.09
C SER A 181 10.88 -5.55 1.20
N TYR A 182 11.48 -4.54 0.57
CA TYR A 182 12.92 -4.34 0.57
C TYR A 182 13.28 -2.86 0.68
N THR A 183 14.38 -2.54 1.37
CA THR A 183 14.92 -1.18 1.44
C THR A 183 16.38 -1.14 0.98
N PHE A 184 16.85 0.05 0.56
CA PHE A 184 18.26 0.23 0.21
C PHE A 184 19.19 0.23 1.43
N GLY A 185 18.65 0.39 2.64
CA GLY A 185 19.40 0.43 3.89
C GLY A 185 18.58 1.02 5.03
N THR A 186 19.24 1.24 6.14
CA THR A 186 18.65 1.69 7.41
C THR A 186 19.38 2.90 7.99
N ASN A 187 19.76 3.84 7.12
CA ASN A 187 20.53 5.06 7.46
C ASN A 187 21.81 4.75 8.26
N ASP A 188 22.00 5.43 9.40
CA ASP A 188 23.18 5.29 10.25
C ASP A 188 23.16 4.02 11.12
N TYR A 189 22.05 3.25 11.10
CA TYR A 189 21.86 2.08 11.95
C TYR A 189 22.03 0.78 11.18
N GLN A 190 22.67 -0.20 11.81
CA GLN A 190 22.77 -1.54 11.28
C GLN A 190 21.97 -2.50 12.17
N PRO A 191 21.20 -3.42 11.59
CA PRO A 191 20.52 -4.44 12.39
C PRO A 191 21.54 -5.38 13.04
N THR A 192 21.25 -5.83 14.27
CA THR A 192 22.05 -6.85 14.94
C THR A 192 21.87 -8.23 14.31
N HIS A 193 20.71 -8.43 13.65
CA HIS A 193 20.36 -9.68 12.99
C HIS A 193 19.95 -9.43 11.55
N ASP A 194 20.49 -10.21 10.62
CA ASP A 194 20.23 -10.09 9.18
C ASP A 194 18.75 -10.28 8.81
N TYR A 195 17.97 -10.91 9.68
CA TYR A 195 16.53 -11.09 9.46
C TYR A 195 15.67 -9.85 9.78
N THR A 196 16.22 -8.86 10.49
CA THR A 196 15.41 -7.75 11.04
C THR A 196 14.75 -6.90 9.95
N VAL A 197 15.47 -6.63 8.87
CA VAL A 197 15.00 -5.85 7.71
C VAL A 197 15.62 -6.38 6.43
N ASP A 198 14.83 -6.58 5.40
CA ASP A 198 15.34 -6.99 4.10
C ASP A 198 15.91 -5.83 3.30
N THR A 199 17.17 -5.93 2.93
CA THR A 199 17.83 -5.04 1.97
C THR A 199 17.87 -5.65 0.57
N PHE A 200 18.18 -4.83 -0.44
CA PHE A 200 18.26 -5.29 -1.82
C PHE A 200 19.44 -6.26 -2.03
N ASP A 201 19.13 -7.54 -2.12
CA ASP A 201 20.01 -8.62 -2.57
C ASP A 201 19.35 -9.40 -3.70
N GLU A 202 20.03 -9.51 -4.83
CA GLU A 202 19.48 -10.14 -6.04
C GLU A 202 19.12 -11.61 -5.83
N ASN A 203 19.97 -12.38 -5.13
CA ASN A 203 19.76 -13.81 -4.91
C ASN A 203 18.60 -14.04 -3.95
N LYS A 204 18.56 -13.24 -2.87
CA LYS A 204 17.44 -13.29 -1.91
C LYS A 204 16.12 -12.94 -2.59
N ILE A 205 16.06 -11.84 -3.34
CA ILE A 205 14.87 -11.43 -4.09
C ILE A 205 14.34 -12.56 -4.97
N LYS A 206 15.22 -13.20 -5.76
CA LYS A 206 14.83 -14.32 -6.63
C LYS A 206 14.27 -15.50 -5.83
N GLN A 207 14.86 -15.82 -4.67
CA GLN A 207 14.39 -16.90 -3.81
C GLN A 207 13.02 -16.57 -3.19
N ASP A 208 12.85 -15.37 -2.66
CA ASP A 208 11.61 -14.94 -2.02
C ASP A 208 10.46 -14.84 -3.03
N VAL A 209 10.70 -14.26 -4.20
CA VAL A 209 9.68 -14.21 -5.27
C VAL A 209 9.30 -15.61 -5.73
N LYS A 210 10.28 -16.53 -5.89
CA LYS A 210 9.99 -17.93 -6.22
C LYS A 210 9.09 -18.59 -5.18
N LYS A 211 9.37 -18.39 -3.88
CA LYS A 211 8.54 -18.93 -2.79
C LYS A 211 7.15 -18.27 -2.78
N ALA A 212 7.08 -16.96 -2.96
CA ALA A 212 5.82 -16.22 -3.01
C ALA A 212 4.92 -16.74 -4.14
N LYS A 213 5.46 -16.91 -5.34
CA LYS A 213 4.72 -17.46 -6.50
C LYS A 213 4.22 -18.89 -6.31
N GLN A 214 4.86 -19.69 -5.45
CA GLN A 214 4.39 -21.04 -5.12
C GLN A 214 3.21 -21.02 -4.14
N GLN A 215 3.03 -19.95 -3.38
CA GLN A 215 2.08 -19.85 -2.27
C GLN A 215 0.95 -18.86 -2.52
N SER A 216 1.11 -17.95 -3.50
CA SER A 216 0.16 -16.89 -3.82
C SER A 216 -0.20 -16.82 -5.30
N ASP A 217 -1.30 -16.15 -5.59
CA ASP A 217 -1.80 -15.91 -6.94
C ASP A 217 -1.20 -14.64 -7.55
N VAL A 218 -0.81 -13.68 -6.69
CA VAL A 218 -0.27 -12.36 -7.06
C VAL A 218 0.86 -12.00 -6.11
N VAL A 219 1.94 -11.44 -6.64
CA VAL A 219 3.10 -10.98 -5.87
C VAL A 219 3.26 -9.48 -6.05
N LEU A 220 3.04 -8.74 -4.97
CA LEU A 220 3.35 -7.32 -4.85
C LEU A 220 4.70 -7.17 -4.15
N VAL A 221 5.46 -6.17 -4.55
CA VAL A 221 6.71 -5.78 -3.88
C VAL A 221 6.58 -4.32 -3.44
N SER A 222 6.95 -4.04 -2.19
CA SER A 222 7.28 -2.69 -1.75
C SER A 222 8.79 -2.51 -1.84
N ALA A 223 9.25 -1.48 -2.55
CA ALA A 223 10.65 -1.17 -2.69
C ALA A 223 10.91 0.26 -2.20
N HIS A 224 11.81 0.42 -1.22
CA HIS A 224 12.17 1.72 -0.68
C HIS A 224 13.59 2.08 -1.16
N TRP A 225 13.67 2.92 -2.21
CA TRP A 225 14.90 3.14 -2.97
C TRP A 225 14.96 4.52 -3.64
N GLY A 226 16.08 4.82 -4.30
CA GLY A 226 16.20 6.00 -5.14
C GLY A 226 16.98 7.13 -4.49
N ASN A 227 16.81 8.34 -5.00
CA ASN A 227 17.43 9.56 -4.48
C ASN A 227 16.35 10.58 -4.15
N GLU A 228 16.40 11.14 -2.97
CA GLU A 228 15.46 12.16 -2.51
C GLU A 228 15.42 13.37 -3.48
N GLY A 229 14.23 13.91 -3.72
CA GLY A 229 13.96 15.07 -4.55
C GLY A 229 14.19 14.87 -6.05
N LYS A 230 14.41 13.64 -6.53
CA LYS A 230 14.65 13.35 -7.97
C LYS A 230 13.44 12.69 -8.61
N HIS A 231 12.85 13.35 -9.61
CA HIS A 231 11.73 12.80 -10.39
C HIS A 231 12.15 11.69 -11.38
N GLN A 232 13.42 11.48 -11.60
CA GLN A 232 13.91 10.45 -12.52
C GLN A 232 14.53 9.27 -11.76
N PRO A 233 14.11 8.03 -12.08
CA PRO A 233 14.68 6.84 -11.46
C PRO A 233 16.17 6.71 -11.77
N ASN A 234 16.97 6.41 -10.75
CA ASN A 234 18.41 6.18 -10.90
C ASN A 234 18.72 4.77 -11.48
N ALA A 235 20.01 4.49 -11.71
CA ALA A 235 20.44 3.20 -12.28
C ALA A 235 20.12 2.01 -11.37
N THR A 236 20.21 2.19 -10.05
CA THR A 236 19.90 1.13 -9.06
C THR A 236 18.42 0.77 -9.09
N GLN A 237 17.52 1.76 -9.11
CA GLN A 237 16.08 1.53 -9.24
C GLN A 237 15.77 0.73 -10.51
N LYS A 238 16.34 1.14 -11.65
CA LYS A 238 16.14 0.45 -12.95
C LYS A 238 16.67 -0.99 -12.93
N LYS A 239 17.85 -1.21 -12.32
CA LYS A 239 18.43 -2.54 -12.15
C LYS A 239 17.50 -3.47 -11.37
N TYR A 240 17.05 -3.04 -10.18
CA TYR A 240 16.20 -3.88 -9.35
C TYR A 240 14.79 -4.04 -9.90
N ALA A 241 14.24 -3.04 -10.58
CA ALA A 241 12.99 -3.17 -11.32
C ALA A 241 13.07 -4.30 -12.37
N GLN A 242 14.19 -4.40 -13.09
CA GLN A 242 14.43 -5.50 -14.03
C GLN A 242 14.56 -6.85 -13.32
N ILE A 243 15.26 -6.92 -12.17
CA ILE A 243 15.39 -8.14 -11.38
C ILE A 243 14.01 -8.62 -10.90
N PHE A 244 13.14 -7.73 -10.41
CA PHE A 244 11.77 -8.06 -10.02
C PHE A 244 10.94 -8.56 -11.22
N ALA A 245 11.05 -7.90 -12.37
CA ALA A 245 10.37 -8.32 -13.59
C ALA A 245 10.85 -9.70 -14.06
N ASP A 246 12.13 -9.93 -14.09
CA ASP A 246 12.73 -11.22 -14.46
C ASP A 246 12.35 -12.36 -13.50
N ALA A 247 12.13 -12.04 -12.22
CA ALA A 247 11.67 -13.00 -11.21
C ALA A 247 10.15 -13.27 -11.27
N GLY A 248 9.39 -12.46 -11.99
CA GLY A 248 7.94 -12.62 -12.19
C GLY A 248 7.07 -11.95 -11.15
N VAL A 249 7.50 -10.82 -10.59
CA VAL A 249 6.68 -9.94 -9.76
C VAL A 249 5.58 -9.29 -10.61
N ASP A 250 4.37 -9.14 -10.06
CA ASP A 250 3.26 -8.52 -10.77
C ASP A 250 3.29 -7.00 -10.68
N VAL A 251 3.56 -6.46 -9.48
CA VAL A 251 3.60 -5.00 -9.23
C VAL A 251 4.71 -4.65 -8.25
N VAL A 252 5.41 -3.54 -8.52
CA VAL A 252 6.33 -2.88 -7.58
C VAL A 252 5.74 -1.52 -7.21
N LEU A 253 5.52 -1.32 -5.91
CA LEU A 253 5.05 -0.08 -5.28
C LEU A 253 6.21 0.55 -4.52
N ASP A 254 6.50 1.80 -4.81
CA ASP A 254 7.79 2.34 -4.45
C ASP A 254 7.76 3.70 -3.79
N THR A 255 8.73 3.93 -2.93
CA THR A 255 8.81 5.09 -2.05
C THR A 255 10.28 5.49 -1.78
N HIS A 256 10.54 6.51 -0.95
CA HIS A 256 11.80 7.12 -0.56
C HIS A 256 12.18 8.41 -1.31
N PRO A 257 12.01 8.58 -2.64
CA PRO A 257 12.39 9.85 -3.26
C PRO A 257 11.65 11.08 -2.72
N HIS A 258 10.56 10.87 -1.98
CA HIS A 258 9.65 11.90 -1.44
C HIS A 258 9.05 12.83 -2.49
N VAL A 259 9.23 12.49 -3.75
CA VAL A 259 8.64 13.13 -4.93
C VAL A 259 8.14 12.03 -5.87
N ILE A 260 7.14 12.34 -6.67
CA ILE A 260 6.59 11.39 -7.65
C ILE A 260 7.63 11.04 -8.73
N GLN A 261 7.65 9.78 -9.16
CA GLN A 261 8.45 9.29 -10.29
C GLN A 261 7.57 8.53 -11.29
N PRO A 262 8.07 8.26 -12.52
CA PRO A 262 7.29 7.59 -13.55
C PRO A 262 6.69 6.24 -13.14
N VAL A 263 5.56 5.92 -13.74
CA VAL A 263 4.98 4.57 -13.78
C VAL A 263 5.37 3.93 -15.10
N LYS A 264 5.90 2.70 -15.06
CA LYS A 264 6.33 1.97 -16.25
C LYS A 264 5.96 0.50 -16.17
N TRP A 265 5.71 -0.08 -17.32
CA TRP A 265 5.73 -1.53 -17.48
C TRP A 265 7.16 -1.96 -17.80
N VAL A 266 7.65 -2.96 -17.08
CA VAL A 266 8.97 -3.56 -17.29
C VAL A 266 8.75 -5.00 -17.75
N ASP A 267 9.22 -5.32 -18.94
CA ASP A 267 9.14 -6.66 -19.48
C ASP A 267 10.24 -7.53 -18.83
N GLY A 268 9.82 -8.64 -18.26
CA GLY A 268 10.67 -9.65 -17.67
C GLY A 268 10.88 -10.84 -18.58
N ARG A 269 11.61 -11.82 -18.06
CA ARG A 269 11.83 -13.10 -18.75
C ARG A 269 10.51 -13.89 -18.84
N GLU A 270 10.47 -14.86 -19.77
CA GLU A 270 9.35 -15.80 -19.93
C GLU A 270 7.98 -15.13 -20.20
N GLY A 271 8.02 -13.89 -20.75
CA GLY A 271 6.81 -13.14 -21.08
C GLY A 271 6.12 -12.48 -19.89
N ASN A 272 6.76 -12.47 -18.71
CA ASN A 272 6.26 -11.70 -17.57
C ASN A 272 6.35 -10.20 -17.83
N ARG A 273 5.44 -9.44 -17.23
CA ARG A 273 5.37 -7.99 -17.33
C ARG A 273 4.98 -7.38 -15.99
N THR A 274 5.86 -6.59 -15.41
CA THR A 274 5.71 -6.00 -14.09
C THR A 274 5.31 -4.53 -14.20
N LEU A 275 4.27 -4.13 -13.49
CA LEU A 275 3.95 -2.72 -13.30
C LEU A 275 4.86 -2.14 -12.21
N VAL A 276 5.63 -1.11 -12.53
CA VAL A 276 6.55 -0.43 -11.59
C VAL A 276 6.13 1.03 -11.44
N ALA A 277 5.67 1.40 -10.24
CA ALA A 277 5.53 2.79 -9.83
C ALA A 277 6.83 3.18 -9.11
N TYR A 278 7.75 3.85 -9.81
CA TYR A 278 9.10 4.15 -9.33
C TYR A 278 9.18 5.05 -8.09
N SER A 279 8.18 5.87 -7.84
CA SER A 279 7.92 6.52 -6.55
C SER A 279 6.51 7.11 -6.52
N LEU A 280 5.82 6.88 -5.42
CA LEU A 280 4.54 7.50 -5.12
C LEU A 280 4.72 8.82 -4.35
N GLY A 281 5.98 9.22 -4.05
CA GLY A 281 6.28 10.38 -3.22
C GLY A 281 5.83 10.21 -1.77
N ASN A 282 5.52 11.30 -1.11
CA ASN A 282 4.94 11.28 0.24
C ASN A 282 3.43 10.92 0.20
N PHE A 283 2.87 10.58 1.37
CA PHE A 283 1.43 10.54 1.61
C PHE A 283 1.01 11.58 2.66
N LEU A 284 1.68 11.61 3.80
CA LEU A 284 1.55 12.67 4.80
C LEU A 284 2.94 12.98 5.36
N ASN A 285 3.35 14.23 5.30
CA ASN A 285 4.68 14.60 5.77
C ASN A 285 4.72 16.02 6.36
N GLY A 286 5.75 16.29 7.16
CA GLY A 286 6.01 17.62 7.70
C GLY A 286 7.37 18.18 7.26
N GLN A 287 7.97 17.69 6.17
CA GLN A 287 9.28 18.14 5.69
C GLN A 287 9.34 19.65 5.55
N SER A 288 10.39 20.26 6.12
CA SER A 288 10.66 21.70 5.99
C SER A 288 11.63 22.00 4.86
N THR A 289 12.45 21.01 4.48
CA THR A 289 13.35 21.08 3.33
C THR A 289 12.65 20.56 2.06
N GLY A 290 13.20 20.86 0.89
CA GLY A 290 12.59 20.51 -0.38
C GLY A 290 11.76 21.66 -0.96
N ASN A 291 10.93 21.33 -1.93
CA ASN A 291 10.08 22.27 -2.65
C ASN A 291 8.62 21.74 -2.77
N GLU A 292 7.81 22.35 -3.61
CA GLU A 292 6.43 21.96 -3.90
C GLU A 292 6.29 20.49 -4.31
N SER A 293 7.32 19.89 -4.92
CA SER A 293 7.30 18.48 -5.33
C SER A 293 7.20 17.50 -4.14
N ASN A 294 7.66 17.91 -2.94
CA ASN A 294 7.53 17.09 -1.72
C ASN A 294 6.10 17.11 -1.16
N ASP A 295 5.31 18.13 -1.51
CA ASP A 295 3.91 18.26 -1.13
C ASP A 295 2.95 17.84 -2.28
N LEU A 296 3.49 17.52 -3.48
CA LEU A 296 2.78 16.84 -4.55
C LEU A 296 2.91 15.32 -4.38
N LEU A 297 1.81 14.69 -4.02
CA LEU A 297 1.74 13.30 -3.65
C LEU A 297 1.19 12.44 -4.79
N GLY A 298 1.57 11.18 -4.82
CA GLY A 298 1.09 10.21 -5.79
C GLY A 298 0.22 9.12 -5.20
N ARG A 299 -0.82 8.76 -5.95
CA ARG A 299 -1.63 7.59 -5.74
C ARG A 299 -1.75 6.83 -7.06
N ILE A 300 -1.58 5.52 -7.00
CA ILE A 300 -1.83 4.66 -8.14
C ILE A 300 -3.04 3.77 -7.86
N ASP A 301 -3.96 3.76 -8.81
CA ASP A 301 -5.15 2.89 -8.81
C ASP A 301 -5.01 1.87 -9.92
N PHE A 302 -5.29 0.60 -9.63
CA PHE A 302 -5.33 -0.45 -10.65
C PHE A 302 -6.24 -1.60 -10.25
N LYS A 303 -6.52 -2.48 -11.19
CA LYS A 303 -7.28 -3.70 -10.95
C LYS A 303 -6.42 -4.92 -11.17
N ILE A 304 -6.64 -5.93 -10.36
CA ILE A 304 -6.12 -7.28 -10.57
C ILE A 304 -7.31 -8.16 -10.89
N SER A 305 -7.33 -8.77 -12.06
CA SER A 305 -8.43 -9.65 -12.45
C SER A 305 -7.91 -10.90 -13.16
N LYS A 306 -8.68 -11.99 -13.11
CA LYS A 306 -8.33 -13.24 -13.75
C LYS A 306 -8.65 -13.18 -15.22
N LYS A 307 -7.64 -13.43 -16.08
CA LYS A 307 -7.78 -13.59 -17.52
C LYS A 307 -7.00 -14.82 -17.94
N ASP A 308 -7.62 -15.71 -18.73
CA ASP A 308 -6.99 -16.91 -19.27
C ASP A 308 -6.25 -17.75 -18.21
N LYS A 309 -6.88 -17.95 -17.04
CA LYS A 309 -6.37 -18.67 -15.86
C LYS A 309 -5.27 -17.97 -15.06
N GLN A 310 -4.75 -16.82 -15.49
CA GLN A 310 -3.75 -16.02 -14.78
C GLN A 310 -4.36 -14.71 -14.26
N PHE A 311 -3.80 -14.19 -13.17
CA PHE A 311 -4.12 -12.85 -12.71
C PHE A 311 -3.29 -11.83 -13.49
N GLN A 312 -3.93 -10.74 -13.89
CA GLN A 312 -3.30 -9.66 -14.64
C GLN A 312 -3.69 -8.31 -14.04
N VAL A 313 -2.71 -7.39 -14.05
CA VAL A 313 -2.91 -5.99 -13.69
C VAL A 313 -3.45 -5.23 -14.89
N GLN A 314 -4.50 -4.44 -14.66
CA GLN A 314 -5.16 -3.65 -15.70
C GLN A 314 -5.81 -2.39 -15.11
N ASP A 315 -6.30 -1.52 -15.99
CA ASP A 315 -6.98 -0.26 -15.62
C ASP A 315 -6.12 0.64 -14.71
N VAL A 316 -4.82 0.71 -15.01
CA VAL A 316 -3.86 1.52 -14.24
C VAL A 316 -4.16 3.00 -14.43
N LYS A 317 -4.35 3.72 -13.33
CA LYS A 317 -4.59 5.16 -13.29
C LYS A 317 -3.74 5.82 -12.22
N TRP A 318 -3.25 7.00 -12.55
CA TRP A 318 -2.59 7.89 -11.60
C TRP A 318 -3.59 8.88 -11.02
N ARG A 319 -3.40 9.21 -9.74
CA ARG A 319 -4.14 10.25 -9.03
C ARG A 319 -3.16 11.11 -8.26
N SER A 320 -3.03 12.37 -8.62
CA SER A 320 -2.23 13.29 -7.83
C SER A 320 -3.01 13.76 -6.60
N MET A 321 -2.27 13.95 -5.51
CA MET A 321 -2.79 14.47 -4.24
C MET A 321 -1.88 15.59 -3.75
N VAL A 322 -2.31 16.31 -2.74
CA VAL A 322 -1.59 17.42 -2.12
C VAL A 322 -1.48 17.18 -0.63
N ASN A 323 -0.29 17.31 -0.08
CA ASN A 323 -0.06 17.42 1.36
C ASN A 323 -0.32 18.87 1.79
N TYR A 324 -1.57 19.17 2.08
CA TYR A 324 -2.00 20.51 2.48
C TYR A 324 -1.66 20.78 3.94
N TYR A 325 -1.20 21.99 4.25
CA TYR A 325 -1.09 22.55 5.59
C TYR A 325 -1.10 24.08 5.53
N GLU A 326 -1.39 24.71 6.65
CA GLU A 326 -1.37 26.15 6.84
C GLU A 326 -0.22 26.56 7.75
N LEU A 327 0.16 27.84 7.74
CA LEU A 327 1.04 28.43 8.75
C LEU A 327 0.20 29.21 9.75
N THR A 328 0.23 28.77 11.00
CA THR A 328 -0.38 29.48 12.12
C THR A 328 0.69 30.20 12.93
N GLN A 329 0.46 31.47 13.22
CA GLN A 329 1.36 32.21 14.09
C GLN A 329 1.13 31.78 15.54
N HIS A 330 2.18 31.28 16.16
CA HIS A 330 2.20 30.96 17.58
C HIS A 330 3.33 31.77 18.25
N GLN A 331 2.99 32.74 19.08
CA GLN A 331 3.93 33.73 19.61
C GLN A 331 4.70 34.41 18.45
N ASN A 332 6.03 34.24 18.37
CA ASN A 332 6.89 34.84 17.35
C ASN A 332 7.34 33.83 16.28
N GLN A 333 6.68 32.64 16.17
CA GLN A 333 7.04 31.60 15.23
C GLN A 333 5.82 31.18 14.40
N PHE A 334 6.06 30.84 13.13
CA PHE A 334 5.07 30.18 12.29
C PHE A 334 5.21 28.67 12.42
N LEU A 335 4.12 27.99 12.75
CA LEU A 335 4.04 26.55 12.86
C LEU A 335 3.12 25.99 11.76
N LYS A 336 3.52 24.89 11.15
CA LYS A 336 2.65 24.13 10.25
C LYS A 336 1.51 23.49 11.05
N SER A 337 0.30 23.64 10.56
CA SER A 337 -0.92 23.13 11.20
C SER A 337 -2.00 22.85 10.16
N ASN A 338 -3.12 22.28 10.59
CA ASN A 338 -4.27 21.98 9.74
C ASN A 338 -3.89 21.04 8.56
N PHE A 339 -3.03 20.04 8.85
CA PHE A 339 -2.59 19.10 7.86
C PHE A 339 -3.75 18.28 7.27
N LYS A 340 -3.76 18.12 5.94
CA LYS A 340 -4.73 17.30 5.20
C LYS A 340 -4.08 16.71 3.96
N VAL A 341 -4.40 15.46 3.68
CA VAL A 341 -4.15 14.86 2.37
C VAL A 341 -5.38 15.11 1.50
N MET A 342 -5.22 15.84 0.40
CA MET A 342 -6.31 16.22 -0.49
C MET A 342 -6.08 15.65 -1.90
N MET A 343 -7.14 15.29 -2.62
CA MET A 343 -7.01 15.00 -4.06
C MET A 343 -6.71 16.29 -4.80
N LEU A 344 -5.86 16.25 -5.83
CA LEU A 344 -5.52 17.44 -6.61
C LEU A 344 -6.71 18.02 -7.39
N ASP A 345 -7.69 17.18 -7.78
CA ASP A 345 -8.92 17.65 -8.44
C ASP A 345 -9.90 18.33 -7.47
N ASP A 346 -9.79 18.10 -6.16
CA ASP A 346 -10.52 18.83 -5.11
C ASP A 346 -9.77 20.06 -4.58
N TYR A 347 -8.48 20.17 -4.87
CA TYR A 347 -7.62 21.28 -4.43
C TYR A 347 -7.72 22.46 -5.39
N ASN A 348 -8.04 23.63 -4.90
CA ASN A 348 -8.34 24.84 -5.70
C ASN A 348 -7.43 26.03 -5.36
N ASP A 349 -7.57 27.14 -6.10
CA ASP A 349 -6.75 28.34 -5.91
C ASP A 349 -6.91 28.98 -4.53
N LYS A 350 -8.08 28.84 -3.89
CA LYS A 350 -8.27 29.33 -2.51
C LYS A 350 -7.43 28.49 -1.54
N ASP A 351 -7.42 27.18 -1.69
CA ASP A 351 -6.58 26.30 -0.87
C ASP A 351 -5.10 26.62 -1.11
N ALA A 352 -4.70 26.83 -2.36
CA ALA A 352 -3.35 27.22 -2.73
C ALA A 352 -2.92 28.53 -2.06
N THR A 353 -3.80 29.52 -2.00
CA THR A 353 -3.51 30.81 -1.35
C THR A 353 -3.20 30.66 0.15
N HIS A 354 -3.84 29.69 0.82
CA HIS A 354 -3.64 29.43 2.24
C HIS A 354 -2.57 28.39 2.53
N HIS A 355 -2.07 27.72 1.50
CA HIS A 355 -1.07 26.67 1.67
C HIS A 355 0.25 27.24 2.26
N GLY A 356 0.69 26.67 3.37
CA GLY A 356 1.84 27.17 4.12
C GLY A 356 3.14 27.22 3.32
N ARG A 357 3.33 26.30 2.35
CA ARG A 357 4.50 26.29 1.48
C ARG A 357 4.68 27.60 0.71
N ASN A 358 3.62 28.16 0.15
CA ASN A 358 3.66 29.43 -0.58
C ASN A 358 4.13 30.62 0.27
N GLN A 359 4.08 30.47 1.60
CA GLN A 359 4.48 31.51 2.55
C GLN A 359 5.91 31.29 3.11
N MET A 360 6.49 30.11 2.85
CA MET A 360 7.81 29.73 3.38
C MET A 360 8.97 30.02 2.39
N ASP A 361 8.72 29.84 1.12
CA ASP A 361 9.73 29.92 0.08
C ASP A 361 9.12 30.36 -1.27
N SER A 362 9.91 30.30 -2.35
CA SER A 362 9.46 30.63 -3.70
C SER A 362 8.70 29.53 -4.43
N SER A 363 8.33 28.46 -3.72
CA SER A 363 7.54 27.35 -4.30
C SER A 363 6.14 27.81 -4.70
N SER A 364 5.58 27.17 -5.71
CA SER A 364 4.21 27.41 -6.15
C SER A 364 3.33 26.17 -5.90
N MET A 365 2.37 26.31 -4.99
CA MET A 365 1.34 25.29 -4.74
C MET A 365 0.08 25.53 -5.58
N SER A 366 0.13 26.32 -6.65
CA SER A 366 -1.04 26.49 -7.51
C SER A 366 -1.45 25.17 -8.15
N PRO A 367 -2.77 24.87 -8.26
CA PRO A 367 -3.25 23.64 -8.90
C PRO A 367 -2.72 23.44 -10.31
N ALA A 368 -2.59 24.54 -11.08
CA ALA A 368 -2.06 24.51 -12.44
C ALA A 368 -0.58 24.02 -12.46
N HIS A 369 0.25 24.56 -11.59
CA HIS A 369 1.66 24.19 -11.49
C HIS A 369 1.84 22.73 -11.06
N LEU A 370 1.08 22.25 -10.07
CA LEU A 370 1.13 20.87 -9.62
C LEU A 370 0.67 19.88 -10.71
N ARG A 371 -0.33 20.27 -11.52
CA ARG A 371 -0.75 19.50 -12.71
C ARG A 371 0.35 19.45 -13.76
N ASP A 372 1.10 20.53 -13.97
CA ASP A 372 2.20 20.57 -14.94
C ASP A 372 3.37 19.69 -14.48
N ILE A 373 3.72 19.68 -13.18
CA ILE A 373 4.69 18.72 -12.62
C ILE A 373 4.19 17.29 -12.88
N THR A 374 2.94 16.99 -12.55
CA THR A 374 2.36 15.66 -12.78
C THR A 374 2.49 15.24 -14.26
N ARG A 375 2.11 16.11 -15.21
CA ARG A 375 2.21 15.82 -16.65
C ARG A 375 3.64 15.63 -17.14
N SER A 376 4.59 16.29 -16.51
CA SER A 376 6.02 16.16 -16.87
C SER A 376 6.64 14.85 -16.43
N VAL A 377 6.07 14.20 -15.37
CA VAL A 377 6.61 12.99 -14.75
C VAL A 377 5.83 11.75 -15.16
N ILE A 378 4.49 11.82 -15.15
CA ILE A 378 3.61 10.68 -15.36
C ILE A 378 3.17 10.61 -16.83
N ASP A 379 3.34 9.44 -17.44
CA ASP A 379 2.92 9.20 -18.81
C ASP A 379 1.41 9.40 -18.97
N LYS A 380 1.02 10.09 -20.06
CA LYS A 380 -0.37 10.44 -20.38
C LYS A 380 -1.35 9.24 -20.39
N GLN A 381 -0.87 8.03 -20.68
CA GLN A 381 -1.71 6.84 -20.69
C GLN A 381 -2.32 6.51 -19.32
N TYR A 382 -1.68 6.96 -18.23
CA TYR A 382 -2.15 6.77 -16.86
C TYR A 382 -2.98 7.94 -16.35
N LEU A 383 -3.06 9.04 -17.12
CA LEU A 383 -3.78 10.26 -16.73
C LEU A 383 -5.18 10.28 -17.34
N ASP A 384 -6.14 10.75 -16.58
CA ASP A 384 -7.50 11.09 -16.99
C ASP A 384 -7.97 12.37 -16.28
N ASN A 385 -9.23 12.77 -16.46
CA ASN A 385 -9.76 14.02 -15.89
C ASN A 385 -9.68 14.11 -14.36
N ARG A 386 -9.57 12.96 -13.66
CA ARG A 386 -9.43 12.90 -12.20
C ARG A 386 -7.97 12.78 -11.73
N SER A 387 -7.04 12.71 -12.63
CA SER A 387 -5.62 12.60 -12.32
C SER A 387 -4.96 13.95 -12.02
N LEU A 388 -5.65 14.99 -12.42
CA LEU A 388 -5.07 16.34 -12.55
C LEU A 388 -5.96 17.40 -11.90
#